data_277e87b0001e9a0a3db01c83855c5382
#
_entry.id   277e87b0001e9a0a3db01c83855c5382
#
_cell.length_a   1.000
_cell.length_b   1.000
_cell.length_c   1.000
_cell.angle_alpha   90.00
_cell.angle_beta   90.00
_cell.angle_gamma   90.00
#
_symmetry.space_group_name_H-M   'P 1'
#
loop_
_entity.id
_entity.type
_entity.pdbx_description
1 polymer ?
#
loop_
_entity_poly.entity_id
_entity_poly.type
_entity_poly.pdbx_seq_one_letter_code
_entity_poly.pdbx_strand_id
1 'polypeptide(L)'
;MKIKQLIILVMIFSSVSTSQALAQPDEKPAKLYGGIGYFQAGYSFMDFDNFNSALVEAGIPEIGNGSVSLGGGGHYIFRRFLIGGEGNGLIGSSSVSDNYSVRHGGGMGFFNAGYIVLQRPLYMVYPILGIGGGGYSVTITDRSAQSGSLQEVLDNPRQQAMLSKGSFMLNFSLGADLFVLADRTRQGTGGFIVGVRAGYLLSFDKDEWLLDNHSLTDGTNTNISGPFIRLIIGGGGILY
;
A
#
# COMPACT_ATOMS: atom_id res chain seq x y z
N MET A 1 3.64 14.30 8.73
CA MET A 1 2.58 15.14 8.07
C MET A 1 1.99 16.07 9.12
N LYS A 2 2.06 17.39 8.92
CA LYS A 2 1.54 18.37 9.91
C LYS A 2 0.01 18.26 9.93
N ILE A 3 -0.60 18.26 11.12
CA ILE A 3 -2.07 18.19 11.36
C ILE A 3 -2.89 19.08 10.41
N LYS A 4 -2.33 20.21 9.98
CA LYS A 4 -2.95 21.12 8.99
C LYS A 4 -3.21 20.48 7.62
N GLN A 5 -2.37 19.55 7.16
CA GLN A 5 -2.54 18.87 5.86
C GLN A 5 -3.64 17.79 5.93
N LEU A 6 -3.80 17.14 7.08
CA LEU A 6 -4.89 16.20 7.32
C LEU A 6 -6.26 16.90 7.33
N ILE A 7 -6.33 18.07 7.97
CA ILE A 7 -7.55 18.89 8.03
C ILE A 7 -7.97 19.36 6.63
N ILE A 8 -7.03 19.75 5.77
CA ILE A 8 -7.31 20.16 4.39
C ILE A 8 -7.84 18.97 3.58
N LEU A 9 -7.27 17.78 3.74
CA LEU A 9 -7.75 16.58 3.05
C LEU A 9 -9.18 16.22 3.47
N VAL A 10 -9.52 16.31 4.76
CA VAL A 10 -10.86 16.07 5.30
C VAL A 10 -11.84 17.14 4.82
N MET A 11 -11.43 18.43 4.73
CA MET A 11 -12.31 19.50 4.23
C MET A 11 -12.59 19.38 2.73
N ILE A 12 -11.64 18.94 1.91
CA ILE A 12 -11.86 18.67 0.49
C ILE A 12 -12.86 17.52 0.32
N PHE A 13 -12.77 16.49 1.16
CA PHE A 13 -13.71 15.36 1.15
C PHE A 13 -15.13 15.76 1.54
N SER A 14 -15.31 16.65 2.52
CA SER A 14 -16.62 17.12 2.97
C SER A 14 -17.29 18.09 1.96
N SER A 15 -16.52 18.89 1.23
CA SER A 15 -17.06 19.82 0.23
C SER A 15 -17.56 19.15 -1.05
N VAL A 16 -16.98 18.01 -1.44
CA VAL A 16 -17.46 17.21 -2.58
C VAL A 16 -18.79 16.52 -2.28
N SER A 17 -19.04 16.15 -1.01
CA SER A 17 -20.27 15.46 -0.62
C SER A 17 -21.51 16.38 -0.60
N THR A 18 -21.34 17.68 -0.35
CA THR A 18 -22.45 18.64 -0.24
C THR A 18 -22.96 19.18 -1.58
N SER A 19 -22.12 19.22 -2.61
CA SER A 19 -22.53 19.77 -3.92
C SER A 19 -23.35 18.79 -4.78
N GLN A 20 -23.37 17.50 -4.49
CA GLN A 20 -24.17 16.51 -5.22
C GLN A 20 -25.58 16.27 -4.66
N ALA A 21 -25.84 16.69 -3.42
CA ALA A 21 -27.15 16.54 -2.80
C ALA A 21 -28.25 17.44 -3.41
N LEU A 22 -27.88 18.43 -4.23
CA LEU A 22 -28.80 19.42 -4.79
C LEU A 22 -29.21 19.17 -6.26
N ALA A 23 -28.78 18.08 -6.89
CA ALA A 23 -28.95 17.92 -8.35
C ALA A 23 -29.48 16.57 -8.82
N GLN A 24 -30.21 15.80 -8.00
CA GLN A 24 -30.86 14.58 -8.49
C GLN A 24 -32.37 14.59 -8.28
N PRO A 25 -33.17 14.41 -9.36
CA PRO A 25 -34.57 14.03 -9.25
C PRO A 25 -34.69 12.66 -8.59
N ASP A 26 -35.80 12.37 -7.90
CA ASP A 26 -36.19 11.18 -7.11
C ASP A 26 -36.02 9.81 -7.78
N GLU A 27 -34.87 9.46 -8.32
CA GLU A 27 -34.53 8.06 -8.60
C GLU A 27 -34.05 7.39 -7.30
N LYS A 28 -34.85 6.44 -6.80
CA LYS A 28 -34.42 5.56 -5.71
C LYS A 28 -33.02 5.01 -6.04
N PRO A 29 -32.03 5.20 -5.17
CA PRO A 29 -30.67 4.75 -5.46
C PRO A 29 -30.69 3.26 -5.81
N ALA A 30 -30.20 2.91 -6.99
CA ALA A 30 -30.13 1.54 -7.44
C ALA A 30 -29.41 0.68 -6.37
N LYS A 31 -30.02 -0.44 -6.00
CA LYS A 31 -29.42 -1.37 -5.06
C LYS A 31 -28.37 -2.17 -5.81
N LEU A 32 -27.11 -1.82 -5.65
CA LEU A 32 -25.99 -2.45 -6.30
C LEU A 32 -25.56 -3.69 -5.52
N TYR A 33 -25.37 -4.79 -6.23
CA TYR A 33 -24.79 -6.02 -5.71
C TYR A 33 -23.73 -6.51 -6.67
N GLY A 34 -22.61 -6.96 -6.15
CA GLY A 34 -21.58 -7.46 -7.04
C GLY A 34 -20.30 -7.85 -6.33
N GLY A 35 -19.31 -8.17 -7.13
CA GLY A 35 -17.99 -8.50 -6.65
C GLY A 35 -16.93 -8.19 -7.70
N ILE A 36 -15.76 -7.83 -7.21
CA ILE A 36 -14.59 -7.48 -8.01
C ILE A 36 -13.39 -8.17 -7.41
N GLY A 37 -12.63 -8.87 -8.25
CA GLY A 37 -11.32 -9.40 -7.90
C GLY A 37 -10.26 -8.75 -8.79
N TYR A 38 -9.08 -8.44 -8.25
CA TYR A 38 -8.08 -7.69 -9.00
C TYR A 38 -6.65 -7.98 -8.56
N PHE A 39 -5.73 -7.76 -9.49
CA PHE A 39 -4.31 -7.54 -9.24
C PHE A 39 -4.03 -6.04 -9.24
N GLN A 40 -2.99 -5.65 -8.52
CA GLN A 40 -2.54 -4.27 -8.47
C GLN A 40 -1.03 -4.17 -8.50
N ALA A 41 -0.53 -3.15 -9.21
CA ALA A 41 0.88 -2.80 -9.29
C ALA A 41 1.04 -1.29 -9.15
N GLY A 42 2.03 -0.84 -8.42
CA GLY A 42 2.21 0.60 -8.21
C GLY A 42 3.46 0.94 -7.43
N TYR A 43 3.45 2.12 -6.85
CA TYR A 43 4.55 2.66 -6.09
C TYR A 43 4.07 3.25 -4.77
N SER A 44 4.77 2.92 -3.69
CA SER A 44 4.54 3.45 -2.35
C SER A 44 5.75 4.28 -1.93
N PHE A 45 5.52 5.54 -1.59
CA PHE A 45 6.55 6.43 -1.07
C PHE A 45 6.61 6.28 0.44
N MET A 46 7.82 6.23 0.98
CA MET A 46 8.09 6.04 2.41
C MET A 46 9.15 7.02 2.86
N ASP A 47 9.12 7.38 4.12
CA ASP A 47 10.11 8.30 4.70
C ASP A 47 11.18 7.50 5.47
N PHE A 48 12.36 7.38 4.87
CA PHE A 48 13.53 6.75 5.45
C PHE A 48 14.65 7.73 5.80
N ASP A 49 14.41 9.03 5.80
CA ASP A 49 15.46 10.03 5.96
C ASP A 49 16.24 9.85 7.27
N ASN A 50 15.58 9.60 8.40
CA ASN A 50 16.25 9.35 9.67
C ASN A 50 17.06 8.04 9.65
N PHE A 51 16.55 7.00 9.01
CA PHE A 51 17.24 5.72 8.88
C PHE A 51 18.44 5.84 7.95
N ASN A 52 18.30 6.55 6.84
CA ASN A 52 19.38 6.83 5.90
C ASN A 52 20.51 7.63 6.56
N SER A 53 20.18 8.60 7.42
CA SER A 53 21.19 9.36 8.17
C SER A 53 22.04 8.43 9.05
N ALA A 54 21.43 7.47 9.75
CA ALA A 54 22.14 6.49 10.54
C ALA A 54 22.98 5.53 9.69
N LEU A 55 22.49 5.11 8.51
CA LEU A 55 23.26 4.28 7.58
C LEU A 55 24.52 5.01 7.08
N VAL A 56 24.37 6.26 6.69
CA VAL A 56 25.49 7.09 6.20
C VAL A 56 26.54 7.32 7.29
N GLU A 57 26.12 7.60 8.52
CA GLU A 57 27.03 7.75 9.66
C GLU A 57 27.83 6.47 9.92
N ALA A 58 27.24 5.31 9.67
CA ALA A 58 27.89 3.99 9.77
C ALA A 58 28.71 3.61 8.52
N GLY A 59 28.79 4.48 7.47
CA GLY A 59 29.47 4.17 6.20
C GLY A 59 28.72 3.18 5.32
N ILE A 60 27.43 2.98 5.54
CA ILE A 60 26.55 2.08 4.80
C ILE A 60 25.76 2.88 3.76
N PRO A 61 25.56 2.39 2.53
CA PRO A 61 24.83 3.13 1.50
C PRO A 61 23.35 3.32 1.86
N GLU A 62 22.80 4.47 1.48
CA GLU A 62 21.39 4.84 1.66
C GLU A 62 20.45 3.90 0.92
N ILE A 63 19.23 3.75 1.43
CA ILE A 63 18.13 3.07 0.75
C ILE A 63 17.18 4.11 0.11
N GLY A 64 16.49 3.72 -0.95
CA GLY A 64 15.53 4.60 -1.62
C GLY A 64 14.26 4.83 -0.81
N ASN A 65 13.72 6.05 -0.89
CA ASN A 65 12.49 6.48 -0.19
C ASN A 65 11.20 5.95 -0.86
N GLY A 66 11.23 4.74 -1.38
CA GLY A 66 10.05 4.14 -1.96
C GLY A 66 10.23 2.69 -2.40
N SER A 67 9.11 2.05 -2.68
CA SER A 67 9.07 0.64 -3.07
C SER A 67 8.04 0.40 -4.17
N VAL A 68 8.37 -0.47 -5.11
CA VAL A 68 7.39 -1.04 -6.02
C VAL A 68 6.44 -1.91 -5.21
N SER A 69 5.15 -1.70 -5.40
CA SER A 69 4.08 -2.43 -4.71
C SER A 69 3.39 -3.36 -5.70
N LEU A 70 3.38 -4.66 -5.41
CA LEU A 70 2.69 -5.67 -6.20
C LEU A 70 1.75 -6.46 -5.29
N GLY A 71 0.53 -6.69 -5.74
CA GLY A 71 -0.43 -7.39 -4.91
C GLY A 71 -1.75 -7.66 -5.59
N GLY A 72 -2.76 -7.87 -4.77
CA GLY A 72 -4.12 -8.10 -5.24
C GLY A 72 -5.13 -8.04 -4.12
N GLY A 73 -6.39 -8.11 -4.49
CA GLY A 73 -7.47 -8.06 -3.55
C GLY A 73 -8.83 -8.29 -4.20
N GLY A 74 -9.86 -8.04 -3.42
CA GLY A 74 -11.22 -8.09 -3.92
C GLY A 74 -12.18 -7.37 -3.00
N HIS A 75 -13.28 -6.90 -3.60
CA HIS A 75 -14.36 -6.24 -2.90
C HIS A 75 -15.70 -6.88 -3.25
N TYR A 76 -16.52 -7.07 -2.24
CA TYR A 76 -17.94 -7.30 -2.39
C TYR A 76 -18.69 -5.96 -2.36
N ILE A 77 -19.67 -5.79 -3.24
CA ILE A 77 -20.47 -4.59 -3.36
C ILE A 77 -21.87 -4.89 -2.84
N PHE A 78 -22.30 -4.13 -1.84
CA PHE A 78 -23.63 -4.21 -1.25
C PHE A 78 -24.23 -2.82 -1.13
N ARG A 79 -25.27 -2.52 -1.89
CA ARG A 79 -25.99 -1.22 -1.93
C ARG A 79 -25.14 -0.02 -2.31
N ARG A 80 -24.01 0.05 -2.55
CA ARG A 80 -22.96 1.06 -2.76
C ARG A 80 -21.81 0.95 -1.77
N PHE A 81 -21.94 0.13 -0.72
CA PHE A 81 -20.83 -0.16 0.16
C PHE A 81 -19.91 -1.19 -0.50
N LEU A 82 -18.62 -0.96 -0.35
CA LEU A 82 -17.56 -1.89 -0.72
C LEU A 82 -16.99 -2.47 0.57
N ILE A 83 -16.89 -3.77 0.64
CA ILE A 83 -16.26 -4.47 1.76
C ILE A 83 -15.33 -5.52 1.15
N GLY A 84 -14.10 -5.58 1.62
CA GLY A 84 -13.16 -6.56 1.10
C GLY A 84 -11.80 -6.51 1.74
N GLY A 85 -10.82 -7.04 1.04
CA GLY A 85 -9.44 -7.06 1.50
C GLY A 85 -8.44 -6.95 0.37
N GLU A 86 -7.25 -6.53 0.71
CA GLU A 86 -6.10 -6.48 -0.20
C GLU A 86 -4.80 -6.82 0.51
N GLY A 87 -3.85 -7.34 -0.26
CA GLY A 87 -2.50 -7.59 0.20
C GLY A 87 -1.49 -7.13 -0.84
N ASN A 88 -0.35 -6.60 -0.38
CA ASN A 88 0.72 -6.08 -1.21
C ASN A 88 2.09 -6.50 -0.67
N GLY A 89 2.94 -6.98 -1.57
CA GLY A 89 4.38 -7.06 -1.35
C GLY A 89 5.03 -5.75 -1.75
N LEU A 90 6.05 -5.34 -1.02
CA LEU A 90 6.85 -4.14 -1.25
C LEU A 90 8.26 -4.57 -1.63
N ILE A 91 8.72 -4.12 -2.78
CA ILE A 91 10.05 -4.39 -3.32
C ILE A 91 10.78 -3.06 -3.38
N GLY A 92 11.74 -2.87 -2.49
CA GLY A 92 12.59 -1.69 -2.46
C GLY A 92 13.78 -1.79 -3.41
N SER A 93 14.49 -0.69 -3.57
CA SER A 93 15.75 -0.64 -4.31
C SER A 93 16.87 -1.38 -3.55
N SER A 94 17.85 -1.85 -4.28
CA SER A 94 19.10 -2.35 -3.72
C SER A 94 20.18 -1.30 -3.87
N SER A 95 20.87 -0.96 -2.80
CA SER A 95 22.03 -0.07 -2.80
C SER A 95 23.30 -0.85 -2.51
N VAL A 96 24.37 -0.56 -3.23
CA VAL A 96 25.64 -1.29 -3.17
C VAL A 96 26.78 -0.29 -3.08
N SER A 97 27.69 -0.52 -2.12
CA SER A 97 29.01 0.12 -2.03
C SER A 97 30.11 -0.93 -2.13
N ASP A 98 31.37 -0.52 -2.03
CA ASP A 98 32.50 -1.45 -2.05
C ASP A 98 32.41 -2.50 -0.95
N ASN A 99 32.01 -2.08 0.26
CA ASN A 99 32.00 -2.92 1.47
C ASN A 99 30.61 -3.47 1.84
N TYR A 100 29.52 -2.81 1.41
CA TYR A 100 28.17 -3.16 1.84
C TYR A 100 27.18 -3.26 0.70
N SER A 101 26.20 -4.16 0.87
CA SER A 101 24.99 -4.21 0.04
C SER A 101 23.78 -4.13 0.96
N VAL A 102 22.87 -3.22 0.67
CA VAL A 102 21.62 -3.04 1.42
C VAL A 102 20.44 -3.33 0.53
N ARG A 103 19.51 -4.14 1.02
CA ARG A 103 18.23 -4.43 0.38
C ARG A 103 17.11 -4.18 1.37
N HIS A 104 15.99 -3.71 0.87
CA HIS A 104 14.82 -3.50 1.71
C HIS A 104 13.53 -3.94 1.02
N GLY A 105 12.52 -4.27 1.82
CA GLY A 105 11.23 -4.71 1.31
C GLY A 105 10.30 -5.09 2.43
N GLY A 106 9.09 -5.51 2.07
CA GLY A 106 8.10 -5.85 3.07
C GLY A 106 6.79 -6.36 2.48
N GLY A 107 5.77 -6.34 3.30
CA GLY A 107 4.41 -6.67 2.87
C GLY A 107 3.38 -6.06 3.80
N MET A 108 2.19 -5.81 3.26
CA MET A 108 1.08 -5.25 4.01
C MET A 108 -0.25 -5.86 3.56
N GLY A 109 -1.20 -5.89 4.48
CA GLY A 109 -2.56 -6.35 4.20
C GLY A 109 -3.59 -5.50 4.92
N PHE A 110 -4.74 -5.31 4.27
CA PHE A 110 -5.82 -4.46 4.77
C PHE A 110 -7.17 -5.14 4.59
N PHE A 111 -8.01 -4.98 5.59
CA PHE A 111 -9.45 -5.07 5.44
C PHE A 111 -9.96 -3.68 5.05
N ASN A 112 -10.76 -3.62 3.98
CA ASN A 112 -11.18 -2.38 3.35
C ASN A 112 -12.70 -2.21 3.45
N ALA A 113 -13.14 -0.99 3.76
CA ALA A 113 -14.51 -0.54 3.63
C ALA A 113 -14.54 0.72 2.75
N GLY A 114 -15.50 0.82 1.86
CA GLY A 114 -15.63 1.94 0.95
C GLY A 114 -17.07 2.25 0.57
N TYR A 115 -17.27 3.32 -0.18
CA TYR A 115 -18.58 3.75 -0.64
C TYR A 115 -18.52 4.28 -2.07
N ILE A 116 -19.35 3.75 -2.98
CA ILE A 116 -19.42 4.20 -4.37
C ILE A 116 -20.13 5.54 -4.42
N VAL A 117 -19.37 6.64 -4.56
CA VAL A 117 -19.88 8.01 -4.63
C VAL A 117 -20.39 8.36 -6.02
N LEU A 118 -19.74 7.82 -7.05
CA LEU A 118 -20.13 8.03 -8.44
C LEU A 118 -20.15 6.68 -9.16
N GLN A 119 -21.28 6.39 -9.79
CA GLN A 119 -21.45 5.22 -10.63
C GLN A 119 -22.09 5.57 -11.95
N ARG A 120 -21.52 5.03 -12.98
CA ARG A 120 -22.05 5.00 -14.34
C ARG A 120 -21.94 3.58 -14.89
N PRO A 121 -22.62 3.22 -15.96
CA PRO A 121 -22.59 1.86 -16.49
C PRO A 121 -21.20 1.31 -16.78
N LEU A 122 -20.20 2.18 -17.04
CA LEU A 122 -18.83 1.76 -17.39
C LEU A 122 -17.79 2.11 -16.33
N TYR A 123 -18.08 3.00 -15.38
CA TYR A 123 -17.09 3.40 -14.41
C TYR A 123 -17.70 3.70 -13.04
N MET A 124 -16.89 3.55 -12.04
CA MET A 124 -17.22 3.90 -10.66
C MET A 124 -16.05 4.61 -9.98
N VAL A 125 -16.38 5.50 -9.05
CA VAL A 125 -15.42 6.20 -8.19
C VAL A 125 -15.83 6.01 -6.74
N TYR A 126 -14.87 5.72 -5.89
CA TYR A 126 -15.13 5.37 -4.50
C TYR A 126 -13.94 5.67 -3.59
N PRO A 127 -14.17 6.32 -2.44
CA PRO A 127 -13.23 6.33 -1.32
C PRO A 127 -13.19 4.98 -0.61
N ILE A 128 -12.00 4.65 -0.09
CA ILE A 128 -11.74 3.47 0.73
C ILE A 128 -11.05 3.90 2.01
N LEU A 129 -11.49 3.29 3.11
CA LEU A 129 -10.81 3.24 4.38
C LEU A 129 -10.38 1.80 4.64
N GLY A 130 -9.10 1.57 4.88
CA GLY A 130 -8.55 0.27 5.22
C GLY A 130 -7.93 0.26 6.61
N ILE A 131 -8.09 -0.85 7.30
CA ILE A 131 -7.45 -1.16 8.58
C ILE A 131 -6.65 -2.45 8.41
N GLY A 132 -5.41 -2.45 8.86
CA GLY A 132 -4.56 -3.62 8.68
C GLY A 132 -3.20 -3.48 9.32
N GLY A 133 -2.23 -4.14 8.74
CA GLY A 133 -0.86 -4.10 9.20
C GLY A 133 0.12 -4.54 8.13
N GLY A 134 1.37 -4.34 8.43
CA GLY A 134 2.45 -4.76 7.55
C GLY A 134 3.75 -4.95 8.31
N GLY A 135 4.71 -5.52 7.61
CA GLY A 135 6.08 -5.66 8.08
C GLY A 135 7.05 -5.16 7.02
N TYR A 136 8.14 -4.62 7.48
CA TYR A 136 9.22 -4.12 6.65
C TYR A 136 10.55 -4.66 7.15
N SER A 137 11.44 -4.98 6.22
CA SER A 137 12.77 -5.51 6.57
C SER A 137 13.86 -4.80 5.76
N VAL A 138 14.98 -4.59 6.39
CA VAL A 138 16.23 -4.10 5.79
C VAL A 138 17.31 -5.14 6.05
N THR A 139 17.94 -5.59 4.98
CA THR A 139 19.03 -6.55 5.02
C THR A 139 20.32 -5.86 4.64
N ILE A 140 21.29 -5.85 5.53
CA ILE A 140 22.63 -5.30 5.33
C ILE A 140 23.59 -6.48 5.21
N THR A 141 24.32 -6.55 4.11
CA THR A 141 25.32 -7.62 3.86
C THR A 141 26.71 -7.00 3.78
N ASP A 142 27.64 -7.51 4.55
CA ASP A 142 29.06 -7.17 4.45
C ASP A 142 29.67 -7.90 3.23
N ARG A 143 30.18 -7.14 2.26
CA ARG A 143 30.79 -7.65 1.04
C ARG A 143 32.27 -7.88 1.17
N SER A 144 32.93 -7.28 2.18
CA SER A 144 34.36 -7.46 2.45
C SER A 144 34.68 -8.89 2.86
N ALA A 145 33.70 -9.57 3.44
CA ALA A 145 33.78 -10.95 3.92
C ALA A 145 33.26 -11.97 2.87
N GLN A 146 33.23 -11.61 1.58
CA GLN A 146 32.77 -12.55 0.54
C GLN A 146 33.68 -13.77 0.47
N SER A 147 33.16 -14.90 0.89
CA SER A 147 33.78 -16.19 0.87
C SER A 147 33.67 -16.84 -0.49
N GLY A 148 34.77 -17.40 -0.98
CA GLY A 148 34.79 -18.11 -2.27
C GLY A 148 34.28 -19.54 -2.20
N SER A 149 34.08 -20.10 -0.97
CA SER A 149 33.69 -21.49 -0.78
C SER A 149 32.50 -21.64 0.18
N LEU A 150 31.70 -22.70 -0.02
CA LEU A 150 30.61 -23.06 0.87
C LEU A 150 31.09 -23.26 2.31
N GLN A 151 32.30 -23.83 2.49
CA GLN A 151 32.86 -24.11 3.83
C GLN A 151 33.12 -22.81 4.60
N GLU A 152 33.66 -21.77 3.95
CA GLU A 152 33.89 -20.46 4.59
C GLU A 152 32.57 -19.81 5.02
N VAL A 153 31.53 -19.93 4.19
CA VAL A 153 30.18 -19.42 4.56
C VAL A 153 29.61 -20.15 5.78
N LEU A 154 29.81 -21.45 5.87
CA LEU A 154 29.37 -22.27 7.00
C LEU A 154 30.20 -21.99 8.28
N ASP A 155 31.47 -21.68 8.12
CA ASP A 155 32.39 -21.38 9.24
C ASP A 155 32.16 -19.94 9.79
N ASN A 156 31.67 -19.02 8.95
CA ASN A 156 31.36 -17.64 9.35
C ASN A 156 30.00 -17.16 8.80
N PRO A 157 28.88 -17.59 9.40
CA PRO A 157 27.52 -17.23 8.91
C PRO A 157 27.10 -15.78 9.21
N ARG A 158 27.90 -14.98 9.92
CA ARG A 158 27.55 -13.63 10.39
C ARG A 158 27.80 -12.51 9.36
N GLN A 159 27.67 -12.79 8.08
CA GLN A 159 27.89 -11.78 7.01
C GLN A 159 26.68 -10.91 6.73
N GLN A 160 25.56 -11.15 7.41
CA GLN A 160 24.30 -10.49 7.11
C GLN A 160 23.55 -10.11 8.39
N ALA A 161 23.10 -8.87 8.47
CA ALA A 161 22.19 -8.39 9.50
C ALA A 161 20.82 -8.13 8.87
N MET A 162 19.75 -8.70 9.44
CA MET A 162 18.38 -8.46 9.02
C MET A 162 17.62 -7.71 10.11
N LEU A 163 17.32 -6.46 9.83
CA LEU A 163 16.48 -5.61 10.66
C LEU A 163 15.03 -5.76 10.20
N SER A 164 14.10 -5.94 11.10
CA SER A 164 12.67 -6.03 10.78
C SER A 164 11.83 -5.16 11.71
N LYS A 165 10.70 -4.68 11.19
CA LYS A 165 9.76 -3.85 11.91
C LYS A 165 8.33 -4.18 11.48
N GLY A 166 7.42 -4.36 12.43
CA GLY A 166 6.00 -4.54 12.18
C GLY A 166 5.19 -3.31 12.59
N SER A 167 4.12 -3.03 11.86
CA SER A 167 3.28 -1.85 12.09
C SER A 167 1.81 -2.18 11.98
N PHE A 168 1.00 -1.55 12.82
CA PHE A 168 -0.41 -1.36 12.55
C PHE A 168 -0.60 -0.20 11.58
N MET A 169 -1.50 -0.35 10.59
CA MET A 169 -1.61 0.61 9.50
C MET A 169 -3.07 0.95 9.20
N LEU A 170 -3.29 2.21 8.81
CA LEU A 170 -4.52 2.66 8.17
C LEU A 170 -4.23 3.06 6.72
N ASN A 171 -5.17 2.73 5.83
CA ASN A 171 -5.15 3.08 4.41
C ASN A 171 -6.31 4.02 4.10
N PHE A 172 -6.02 5.19 3.57
CA PHE A 172 -7.01 6.15 3.05
C PHE A 172 -6.77 6.30 1.56
N SER A 173 -7.73 5.93 0.73
CA SER A 173 -7.54 6.00 -0.71
C SER A 173 -8.81 6.35 -1.47
N LEU A 174 -8.61 6.85 -2.69
CA LEU A 174 -9.63 7.06 -3.70
C LEU A 174 -9.35 6.10 -4.86
N GLY A 175 -10.38 5.34 -5.25
CA GLY A 175 -10.35 4.44 -6.39
C GLY A 175 -11.24 4.92 -7.51
N ALA A 176 -10.81 4.63 -8.74
CA ALA A 176 -11.59 4.82 -9.95
C ALA A 176 -11.39 3.60 -10.85
N ASP A 177 -12.45 2.88 -11.14
CA ASP A 177 -12.44 1.68 -11.97
C ASP A 177 -13.29 1.88 -13.22
N LEU A 178 -12.79 1.38 -14.36
CA LEU A 178 -13.44 1.37 -15.66
C LEU A 178 -13.69 -0.08 -16.07
N PHE A 179 -14.92 -0.41 -16.41
CA PHE A 179 -15.28 -1.67 -17.03
C PHE A 179 -14.95 -1.62 -18.53
N VAL A 180 -13.99 -2.40 -18.95
CA VAL A 180 -13.60 -2.60 -20.34
C VAL A 180 -14.06 -3.98 -20.81
N LEU A 181 -14.37 -4.13 -22.11
CA LEU A 181 -14.94 -5.36 -22.67
C LEU A 181 -16.19 -5.81 -21.88
N ALA A 182 -17.00 -4.83 -21.46
CA ALA A 182 -18.14 -5.07 -20.60
C ALA A 182 -19.31 -5.69 -21.34
N ASP A 183 -19.84 -6.79 -20.82
CA ASP A 183 -21.17 -7.27 -21.17
C ASP A 183 -22.21 -6.51 -20.33
N ARG A 184 -23.16 -5.88 -21.03
CA ARG A 184 -24.21 -5.07 -20.42
C ARG A 184 -25.56 -5.71 -20.63
N THR A 185 -26.24 -5.93 -19.54
CA THR A 185 -27.64 -6.35 -19.55
C THR A 185 -28.51 -5.29 -18.84
N ARG A 186 -29.83 -5.43 -18.94
CA ARG A 186 -30.76 -4.61 -18.14
C ARG A 186 -30.59 -4.84 -16.64
N GLN A 187 -29.95 -5.93 -16.23
CA GLN A 187 -29.82 -6.35 -14.84
C GLN A 187 -28.43 -6.06 -14.25
N GLY A 188 -27.44 -5.71 -15.08
CA GLY A 188 -26.10 -5.47 -14.59
C GLY A 188 -25.05 -5.26 -15.67
N THR A 189 -23.83 -4.99 -15.21
CA THR A 189 -22.63 -4.88 -16.03
C THR A 189 -21.56 -5.77 -15.44
N GLY A 190 -20.95 -6.62 -16.26
CA GLY A 190 -19.82 -7.46 -15.88
C GLY A 190 -18.74 -7.41 -16.94
N GLY A 191 -17.48 -7.62 -16.55
CA GLY A 191 -16.38 -7.61 -17.49
C GLY A 191 -15.02 -7.43 -16.86
N PHE A 192 -14.09 -7.04 -17.69
CA PHE A 192 -12.74 -6.72 -17.29
C PHE A 192 -12.70 -5.33 -16.67
N ILE A 193 -11.84 -5.14 -15.68
CA ILE A 193 -11.70 -3.87 -14.96
C ILE A 193 -10.27 -3.39 -15.08
N VAL A 194 -10.13 -2.11 -15.44
CA VAL A 194 -8.88 -1.37 -15.35
C VAL A 194 -9.14 -0.15 -14.46
N GLY A 195 -8.28 0.06 -13.48
CA GLY A 195 -8.50 1.14 -12.52
C GLY A 195 -7.22 1.74 -12.00
N VAL A 196 -7.40 2.80 -11.22
CA VAL A 196 -6.33 3.47 -10.49
C VAL A 196 -6.77 3.71 -9.05
N ARG A 197 -5.85 3.54 -8.13
CA ARG A 197 -6.00 3.96 -6.73
C ARG A 197 -4.85 4.85 -6.33
N ALA A 198 -5.18 5.95 -5.68
CA ALA A 198 -4.21 6.82 -5.05
C ALA A 198 -4.63 7.10 -3.62
N GLY A 199 -3.67 7.17 -2.71
CA GLY A 199 -4.00 7.31 -1.31
C GLY A 199 -2.79 7.56 -0.43
N TYR A 200 -3.01 7.40 0.86
CA TYR A 200 -2.01 7.59 1.89
C TYR A 200 -2.09 6.46 2.90
N LEU A 201 -0.94 5.89 3.23
CA LEU A 201 -0.75 4.92 4.30
C LEU A 201 -0.32 5.67 5.56
N LEU A 202 -1.01 5.43 6.66
CA LEU A 202 -0.60 5.86 8.00
C LEU A 202 -0.14 4.64 8.77
N SER A 203 1.10 4.64 9.22
CA SER A 203 1.64 3.60 10.09
C SER A 203 1.70 4.11 11.53
N PHE A 204 1.31 3.24 12.46
CA PHE A 204 1.36 3.47 13.90
C PHE A 204 2.40 2.52 14.47
N ASP A 205 3.63 2.95 14.40
CA ASP A 205 4.76 2.13 14.80
C ASP A 205 5.07 2.28 16.28
N LYS A 206 5.43 1.18 16.93
CA LYS A 206 6.33 1.25 18.07
C LYS A 206 7.73 1.40 17.48
N ASP A 207 8.53 2.34 18.00
CA ASP A 207 9.85 2.71 17.48
C ASP A 207 10.93 1.60 17.68
N GLU A 208 10.53 0.34 17.60
CA GLU A 208 11.38 -0.80 17.88
C GLU A 208 11.72 -1.54 16.59
N TRP A 209 12.98 -1.46 16.18
CA TRP A 209 13.55 -2.39 15.22
C TRP A 209 13.94 -3.68 15.92
N LEU A 210 13.73 -4.80 15.26
CA LEU A 210 14.11 -6.12 15.72
C LEU A 210 15.32 -6.61 14.90
N LEU A 211 16.36 -7.06 15.56
CA LEU A 211 17.44 -7.85 15.00
C LEU A 211 17.29 -9.28 15.54
N ASP A 212 17.03 -10.25 14.66
CA ASP A 212 16.82 -11.65 15.05
C ASP A 212 15.84 -11.81 16.23
N ASN A 213 14.69 -11.10 16.20
CA ASN A 213 13.67 -11.04 17.27
C ASN A 213 14.09 -10.37 18.58
N HIS A 214 15.24 -9.70 18.64
CA HIS A 214 15.65 -8.90 19.79
C HIS A 214 15.42 -7.42 19.51
N SER A 215 14.70 -6.72 20.40
CA SER A 215 14.47 -5.26 20.28
C SER A 215 15.79 -4.50 20.39
N LEU A 216 16.02 -3.58 19.47
CA LEU A 216 17.11 -2.62 19.52
C LEU A 216 16.69 -1.39 20.34
N THR A 217 17.48 -1.01 21.33
CA THR A 217 17.17 0.08 22.28
C THR A 217 17.29 1.46 21.68
N ASP A 218 18.06 1.64 20.58
CA ASP A 218 18.35 2.92 19.94
C ASP A 218 17.83 2.95 18.49
N GLY A 219 16.66 2.36 18.26
CA GLY A 219 16.03 2.33 16.92
C GLY A 219 15.70 3.75 16.42
N THR A 220 16.20 4.11 15.23
CA THR A 220 15.82 5.34 14.57
C THR A 220 14.33 5.34 14.27
N ASN A 221 13.68 6.47 14.56
CA ASN A 221 12.26 6.67 14.30
C ASN A 221 12.01 6.68 12.77
N THR A 222 11.62 5.54 12.23
CA THR A 222 11.38 5.35 10.79
C THR A 222 9.89 5.15 10.57
N ASN A 223 9.28 6.02 9.81
CA ASN A 223 7.85 5.99 9.56
C ASN A 223 7.55 5.42 8.17
N ILE A 224 6.87 4.26 8.12
CA ILE A 224 6.44 3.61 6.87
C ILE A 224 5.20 4.31 6.27
N SER A 225 4.84 5.47 6.78
CA SER A 225 3.71 6.26 6.26
C SER A 225 4.11 6.98 4.98
N GLY A 226 3.18 7.09 4.04
CA GLY A 226 3.41 7.85 2.84
C GLY A 226 2.31 7.70 1.79
N PRO A 227 2.36 8.52 0.73
CA PRO A 227 1.44 8.41 -0.38
C PRO A 227 1.77 7.18 -1.24
N PHE A 228 0.75 6.71 -1.95
CA PHE A 228 0.91 5.66 -2.94
C PHE A 228 0.02 5.89 -4.16
N ILE A 229 0.42 5.26 -5.27
CA ILE A 229 -0.39 5.16 -6.47
C ILE A 229 -0.29 3.73 -7.01
N ARG A 230 -1.44 3.15 -7.43
CA ARG A 230 -1.53 1.77 -7.94
C ARG A 230 -2.44 1.71 -9.16
N LEU A 231 -2.02 0.97 -10.14
CA LEU A 231 -2.84 0.52 -11.26
C LEU A 231 -3.53 -0.79 -10.87
N ILE A 232 -4.76 -0.96 -11.32
CA ILE A 232 -5.61 -2.10 -11.03
C ILE A 232 -6.01 -2.77 -12.32
N ILE A 233 -5.90 -4.09 -12.36
CA ILE A 233 -6.39 -4.93 -13.45
C ILE A 233 -7.14 -6.10 -12.83
N GLY A 234 -8.37 -6.32 -13.24
CA GLY A 234 -9.17 -7.36 -12.65
C GLY A 234 -10.42 -7.72 -13.45
N GLY A 235 -11.35 -8.31 -12.75
CA GLY A 235 -12.64 -8.65 -13.31
C GLY A 235 -13.72 -8.68 -12.24
N GLY A 236 -14.96 -8.55 -12.69
CA GLY A 236 -16.10 -8.59 -11.79
C GLY A 236 -17.39 -8.14 -12.45
N GLY A 237 -18.40 -7.93 -11.62
CA GLY A 237 -19.68 -7.48 -12.10
C GLY A 237 -20.52 -6.79 -11.02
N ILE A 238 -21.44 -5.96 -11.48
CA ILE A 238 -22.38 -5.21 -10.65
C ILE A 238 -23.78 -5.45 -11.21
N LEU A 239 -24.70 -5.88 -10.36
CA LEU A 239 -26.14 -5.98 -10.60
C LEU A 239 -26.84 -4.72 -10.07
N TYR A 240 -27.87 -4.27 -10.80
CA TYR A 240 -28.65 -3.08 -10.47
C TYR A 240 -29.99 -3.42 -9.82
#